data_74393564bc479de72f683588d7a3cdec
#
_entry.id   74393564bc479de72f683588d7a3cdec
#
_cell.length_a   1.000
_cell.length_b   1.000
_cell.length_c   1.000
_cell.angle_alpha   90.00
_cell.angle_beta   90.00
_cell.angle_gamma   90.00
#
_symmetry.space_group_name_H-M   'P 1'
#
loop_
_entity.id
_entity.type
_entity.pdbx_description
1 polymer ?
#
loop_
_entity_poly.entity_id
_entity_poly.type
_entity_poly.pdbx_seq_one_letter_code
_entity_poly.pdbx_strand_id
1 'polypeptide(L)'
;MPKISIIMGIYNCAETLPEAIDSVLTQTFSDWQLILCDDGSKDNTYGIAKEYQGRFPEKILLLQNEQNMGLNHTLNRCLQAASGEYVARMDGDDISLPTRLEKEAA
;
A
#
# COMPACT_ATOMS: atom_id res chain seq x y z
N MET A 1 -11.42 13.68 2.25
CA MET A 1 -10.66 12.69 3.03
C MET A 1 -11.10 11.29 2.69
N PRO A 2 -10.19 10.30 2.46
CA PRO A 2 -10.59 8.93 2.20
C PRO A 2 -11.20 8.29 3.45
N LYS A 3 -12.08 7.34 3.25
CA LYS A 3 -12.68 6.56 4.33
C LYS A 3 -11.67 5.57 4.91
N ILE A 4 -10.92 4.91 4.03
CA ILE A 4 -9.95 3.87 4.43
C ILE A 4 -8.56 4.24 3.93
N SER A 5 -7.58 4.19 4.83
CA SER A 5 -6.17 4.22 4.46
C SER A 5 -5.63 2.80 4.53
N ILE A 6 -5.16 2.29 3.39
CA ILE A 6 -4.52 0.98 3.33
C ILE A 6 -3.04 1.19 3.48
N ILE A 7 -2.44 0.57 4.50
CA ILE A 7 -0.99 0.65 4.72
C ILE A 7 -0.32 -0.64 4.30
N MET A 8 0.75 -0.52 3.54
CA MET A 8 1.48 -1.68 3.01
C MET A 8 2.98 -1.44 3.11
N GLY A 9 3.65 -2.23 3.97
CA GLY A 9 5.10 -2.29 3.98
C GLY A 9 5.57 -3.22 2.87
N ILE A 10 6.54 -2.80 2.08
CA ILE A 10 7.04 -3.60 0.96
C ILE A 10 8.55 -3.78 1.09
N TYR A 11 9.02 -5.01 0.86
CA TYR A 11 10.43 -5.34 0.90
C TYR A 11 10.70 -6.57 0.04
N ASN A 12 11.52 -6.40 -1.01
CA ASN A 12 11.93 -7.48 -1.91
C ASN A 12 10.75 -8.34 -2.38
N CYS A 13 9.66 -7.70 -2.81
CA CYS A 13 8.44 -8.38 -3.25
C CYS A 13 8.06 -8.03 -4.69
N ALA A 14 9.06 -7.81 -5.55
CA ALA A 14 8.81 -7.39 -6.93
C ALA A 14 7.91 -8.38 -7.70
N GLU A 15 8.00 -9.68 -7.41
CA GLU A 15 7.20 -10.68 -8.13
C GLU A 15 5.71 -10.61 -7.78
N THR A 16 5.39 -10.28 -6.54
CA THR A 16 4.00 -10.32 -6.04
C THR A 16 3.34 -8.95 -5.97
N LEU A 17 4.13 -7.88 -5.92
CA LEU A 17 3.62 -6.53 -5.70
C LEU A 17 2.62 -6.06 -6.77
N PRO A 18 2.83 -6.29 -8.07
CA PRO A 18 1.84 -5.85 -9.07
C PRO A 18 0.46 -6.45 -8.82
N GLU A 19 0.39 -7.74 -8.52
CA GLU A 19 -0.87 -8.41 -8.25
C GLU A 19 -1.52 -7.88 -6.96
N ALA A 20 -0.72 -7.62 -5.93
CA ALA A 20 -1.21 -7.06 -4.68
C ALA A 20 -1.82 -5.67 -4.91
N ILE A 21 -1.14 -4.79 -5.63
CA ILE A 21 -1.65 -3.44 -5.91
C ILE A 21 -2.87 -3.52 -6.82
N ASP A 22 -2.85 -4.36 -7.85
CA ASP A 22 -3.99 -4.52 -8.75
C ASP A 22 -5.23 -4.98 -7.99
N SER A 23 -5.07 -5.82 -6.97
CA SER A 23 -6.20 -6.27 -6.14
C SER A 23 -6.82 -5.11 -5.34
N VAL A 24 -6.04 -4.10 -4.99
CA VAL A 24 -6.56 -2.89 -4.36
C VAL A 24 -7.28 -2.01 -5.38
N LEU A 25 -6.70 -1.84 -6.56
CA LEU A 25 -7.29 -1.01 -7.61
C LEU A 25 -8.64 -1.52 -8.10
N THR A 26 -8.91 -2.81 -7.94
CA THR A 26 -10.16 -3.44 -8.38
C THR A 26 -11.20 -3.58 -7.27
N GLN A 27 -10.97 -2.97 -6.10
CA GLN A 27 -11.95 -3.00 -5.01
C GLN A 27 -13.25 -2.33 -5.43
N THR A 28 -14.38 -2.91 -5.00
CA THR A 28 -15.71 -2.33 -5.27
C THR A 28 -15.93 -1.04 -4.49
N PHE A 29 -15.32 -0.91 -3.30
CA PHE A 29 -15.32 0.31 -2.52
C PHE A 29 -14.16 1.19 -3.01
N SER A 30 -14.45 2.42 -3.43
CA SER A 30 -13.46 3.28 -4.09
C SER A 30 -12.89 4.41 -3.22
N ASP A 31 -13.43 4.64 -2.03
CA ASP A 31 -13.00 5.75 -1.17
C ASP A 31 -11.83 5.33 -0.27
N TRP A 32 -10.70 5.03 -0.88
CA TRP A 32 -9.49 4.58 -0.20
C TRP A 32 -8.25 5.32 -0.68
N GLN A 33 -7.22 5.32 0.16
CA GLN A 33 -5.86 5.69 -0.25
C GLN A 33 -4.94 4.51 0.07
N LEU A 34 -3.92 4.31 -0.76
CA LEU A 34 -2.92 3.27 -0.55
C LEU A 34 -1.59 3.92 -0.20
N ILE A 35 -1.05 3.59 0.95
CA ILE A 35 0.24 4.11 1.40
C ILE A 35 1.25 2.96 1.38
N LEU A 36 2.22 3.06 0.49
CA LEU A 36 3.30 2.11 0.34
C LEU A 36 4.56 2.66 0.98
N CYS A 37 5.27 1.86 1.75
CA CYS A 37 6.59 2.24 2.25
C CYS A 37 7.57 1.13 1.91
N ASP A 38 8.53 1.44 1.04
CA ASP A 38 9.59 0.52 0.68
C ASP A 38 10.66 0.50 1.76
N ASP A 39 10.93 -0.66 2.31
CA ASP A 39 11.87 -0.84 3.42
C ASP A 39 13.28 -1.16 2.93
N GLY A 40 13.76 -0.40 1.95
CA GLY A 40 15.11 -0.55 1.45
C GLY A 40 15.31 -1.77 0.55
N SER A 41 14.33 -2.07 -0.32
CA SER A 41 14.40 -3.21 -1.23
C SER A 41 15.62 -3.16 -2.13
N LYS A 42 16.19 -4.33 -2.41
CA LYS A 42 17.34 -4.49 -3.30
C LYS A 42 16.95 -4.93 -4.70
N ASP A 43 15.71 -5.41 -4.87
CA ASP A 43 15.16 -5.76 -6.18
C ASP A 43 14.38 -4.57 -6.77
N ASN A 44 13.55 -4.78 -7.78
CA ASN A 44 12.78 -3.72 -8.43
C ASN A 44 11.47 -3.35 -7.72
N THR A 45 11.30 -3.72 -6.45
CA THR A 45 10.08 -3.42 -5.70
C THR A 45 9.76 -1.93 -5.70
N TYR A 46 10.74 -1.09 -5.38
CA TYR A 46 10.53 0.35 -5.36
C TYR A 46 10.14 0.90 -6.74
N GLY A 47 10.82 0.44 -7.79
CA GLY A 47 10.51 0.87 -9.16
C GLY A 47 9.10 0.55 -9.58
N ILE A 48 8.60 -0.64 -9.22
CA ILE A 48 7.23 -1.05 -9.49
C ILE A 48 6.25 -0.16 -8.75
N ALA A 49 6.48 0.07 -7.46
CA ALA A 49 5.62 0.94 -6.64
C ALA A 49 5.58 2.37 -7.20
N LYS A 50 6.74 2.88 -7.64
CA LYS A 50 6.83 4.22 -8.20
C LYS A 50 6.04 4.35 -9.51
N GLU A 51 6.06 3.32 -10.33
CA GLU A 51 5.27 3.29 -11.57
C GLU A 51 3.78 3.37 -11.25
N TYR A 52 3.30 2.59 -10.29
CA TYR A 52 1.89 2.64 -9.89
C TYR A 52 1.53 4.00 -9.30
N GLN A 53 2.38 4.59 -8.48
CA GLN A 53 2.14 5.92 -7.94
C GLN A 53 2.03 6.96 -9.07
N GLY A 54 2.87 6.86 -10.08
CA GLY A 54 2.83 7.78 -11.22
C GLY A 54 1.53 7.68 -12.01
N ARG A 55 0.91 6.50 -12.03
CA ARG A 55 -0.37 6.28 -12.72
C ARG A 55 -1.56 6.72 -11.86
N PHE A 56 -1.45 6.65 -10.53
CA PHE A 56 -2.53 6.96 -9.60
C PHE A 56 -2.04 7.89 -8.48
N PRO A 57 -1.53 9.10 -8.83
CA PRO A 57 -0.87 9.95 -7.83
C PRO A 57 -1.81 10.48 -6.74
N GLU A 58 -3.10 10.52 -6.99
CA GLU A 58 -4.06 11.00 -6.00
C GLU A 58 -4.47 9.91 -5.01
N LYS A 59 -4.25 8.65 -5.35
CA LYS A 59 -4.66 7.51 -4.53
C LYS A 59 -3.51 6.79 -3.88
N ILE A 60 -2.31 6.85 -4.46
CA ILE A 60 -1.15 6.10 -3.98
C ILE A 60 -0.08 7.06 -3.50
N LEU A 61 0.32 6.89 -2.24
CA LEU A 61 1.46 7.62 -1.65
C LEU A 61 2.60 6.62 -1.45
N LEU A 62 3.78 6.96 -1.94
CA LEU A 62 4.96 6.10 -1.82
C LEU A 62 6.00 6.74 -0.91
N LEU A 63 6.41 6.00 0.11
CA LEU A 63 7.48 6.36 1.02
C LEU A 63 8.63 5.36 0.83
N GLN A 64 9.84 5.76 1.22
CA GLN A 64 11.01 4.90 1.11
C GLN A 64 11.90 5.08 2.32
N ASN A 65 12.33 3.96 2.92
CA ASN A 65 13.41 3.95 3.89
C ASN A 65 14.74 3.82 3.13
N GLU A 66 15.76 4.54 3.55
CA GLU A 66 17.08 4.46 2.89
C GLU A 66 17.71 3.09 3.03
N GLN A 67 17.38 2.38 4.10
CA GLN A 67 17.88 1.04 4.37
C GLN A 67 16.79 0.23 5.07
N ASN A 68 16.99 -1.06 5.23
CA ASN A 68 16.04 -1.91 5.93
C ASN A 68 15.96 -1.51 7.40
N MET A 69 14.78 -1.05 7.84
CA MET A 69 14.51 -0.59 9.19
C MET A 69 13.59 -1.52 9.96
N GLY A 70 13.04 -2.53 9.29
CA GLY A 70 12.10 -3.48 9.88
C GLY A 70 10.64 -3.12 9.64
N LEU A 71 9.78 -4.12 9.72
CA LEU A 71 8.37 -3.99 9.38
C LEU A 71 7.63 -3.01 10.29
N ASN A 72 7.90 -3.06 11.60
CA ASN A 72 7.21 -2.15 12.55
C ASN A 72 7.52 -0.69 12.26
N HIS A 73 8.77 -0.35 12.00
CA HIS A 73 9.17 1.01 11.63
C HIS A 73 8.47 1.44 10.34
N THR A 74 8.47 0.56 9.35
CA THR A 74 7.88 0.81 8.03
C THR A 74 6.38 1.05 8.13
N LEU A 75 5.67 0.21 8.86
CA LEU A 75 4.22 0.37 9.06
C LEU A 75 3.90 1.64 9.86
N ASN A 76 4.72 2.00 10.85
CA ASN A 76 4.53 3.25 11.60
C ASN A 76 4.66 4.48 10.69
N ARG A 77 5.58 4.46 9.74
CA ARG A 77 5.67 5.55 8.76
C ARG A 77 4.40 5.67 7.91
N CYS A 78 3.85 4.53 7.49
CA CYS A 78 2.59 4.51 6.77
C CYS A 78 1.45 5.08 7.62
N LEU A 79 1.38 4.67 8.90
CA LEU A 79 0.35 5.17 9.81
C LEU A 79 0.40 6.67 9.99
N GLN A 80 1.60 7.25 10.09
CA GLN A 80 1.77 8.68 10.23
C GLN A 80 1.26 9.46 9.00
N ALA A 81 1.29 8.83 7.84
CA ALA A 81 0.81 9.44 6.60
C ALA A 81 -0.68 9.16 6.33
N ALA A 82 -1.29 8.28 7.10
CA ALA A 82 -2.69 7.88 6.89
C ALA A 82 -3.64 9.00 7.29
N SER A 83 -4.64 9.26 6.43
CA SER A 83 -5.65 10.29 6.68
C SER A 83 -7.09 9.75 6.69
N GLY A 84 -7.27 8.45 6.47
CA GLY A 84 -8.59 7.83 6.47
C GLY A 84 -9.16 7.64 7.88
N GLU A 85 -10.47 7.47 7.97
CA GLU A 85 -11.13 7.16 9.23
C GLU A 85 -10.73 5.78 9.76
N TYR A 86 -10.50 4.84 8.84
CA TYR A 86 -10.09 3.48 9.18
C TYR A 86 -8.77 3.17 8.51
N VAL A 87 -7.99 2.29 9.14
CA VAL A 87 -6.72 1.83 8.60
C VAL A 87 -6.83 0.32 8.37
N ALA A 88 -6.53 -0.10 7.16
CA ALA A 88 -6.43 -1.50 6.79
C ALA A 88 -4.98 -1.83 6.47
N ARG A 89 -4.48 -2.94 7.02
CA ARG A 89 -3.13 -3.40 6.74
C ARG A 89 -3.15 -4.46 5.65
N MET A 90 -2.15 -4.39 4.76
CA MET A 90 -1.97 -5.37 3.71
C MET A 90 -0.47 -5.58 3.49
N ASP A 91 -0.06 -6.80 3.20
CA ASP A 91 1.35 -7.09 2.87
C ASP A 91 1.55 -7.09 1.34
N GLY A 92 2.81 -6.91 0.90
CA GLY A 92 3.12 -6.80 -0.52
C GLY A 92 2.92 -8.08 -1.34
N ASP A 93 2.58 -9.19 -0.69
CA ASP A 93 2.24 -10.46 -1.33
C ASP A 93 0.78 -10.88 -1.13
N ASP A 94 -0.03 -10.00 -0.53
CA ASP A 94 -1.44 -10.27 -0.29
C ASP A 94 -2.29 -9.90 -1.51
N ILE A 95 -3.39 -10.62 -1.67
CA ILE A 95 -4.39 -10.30 -2.68
C ILE A 95 -5.71 -10.05 -1.97
N SER A 96 -6.26 -8.85 -2.11
CA SER A 96 -7.54 -8.52 -1.53
C SER A 96 -8.69 -8.99 -2.40
N LEU A 97 -9.71 -9.58 -1.78
CA LEU A 97 -10.94 -9.88 -2.49
C LEU A 97 -11.64 -8.58 -2.89
N PRO A 98 -12.37 -8.55 -4.03
CA PRO A 98 -12.95 -7.29 -4.53
C PRO A 98 -13.87 -6.56 -3.56
N THR A 99 -14.48 -7.26 -2.61
CA THR A 99 -15.43 -6.67 -1.66
C THR A 99 -14.84 -6.42 -0.27
N ARG A 100 -13.52 -6.63 -0.08
CA ARG A 100 -12.89 -6.48 1.24
C ARG A 100 -13.13 -5.11 1.87
N LEU A 101 -12.82 -4.04 1.14
CA LEU A 101 -12.94 -2.69 1.67
C LEU A 101 -14.38 -2.29 1.91
N GLU A 102 -15.29 -2.74 1.05
CA GLU A 102 -16.71 -2.50 1.22
C GLU A 102 -17.21 -3.09 2.54
N LYS A 103 -16.79 -4.30 2.88
CA LYS A 103 -17.15 -4.95 4.13
C LYS A 103 -16.53 -4.26 5.34
N GLU A 104 -15.28 -3.82 5.23
CA GLU A 104 -14.59 -3.13 6.32
C GLU A 104 -15.20 -1.75 6.60
N ALA A 105 -15.72 -1.08 5.57
CA ALA A 105 -16.33 0.25 5.70
C ALA A 105 -17.77 0.21 6.23
N ALA A 106 -18.39 -0.94 6.20
CA ALA A 106 -19.81 -1.09 6.59
C ALA A 106 -20.03 -0.98 8.12
#